data_9cd5dbda5fd392a8fb68901d8f110531
#
_entry.id   9cd5dbda5fd392a8fb68901d8f110531
#
_cell.length_a   1.000
_cell.length_b   1.000
_cell.length_c   1.000
_cell.angle_alpha   90.00
_cell.angle_beta   90.00
_cell.angle_gamma   90.00
#
_symmetry.space_group_name_H-M   'P 1'
#
loop_
_entity.id
_entity.type
_entity.pdbx_description
1 polymer ?
#
loop_
_entity_poly.entity_id
_entity_poly.type
_entity_poly.pdbx_seq_one_letter_code
_entity_poly.pdbx_strand_id
1 'polypeptide(L)'
;MGTILSEIAAKTKERIEHRKREVPVLLLKERIAERAGEKEPFLFEKNLKQPGLSFICEVKKASPSKGVILETFPYLDIAREYEKAGASAISCL
;
A
#
# COMPACT_ATOMS: atom_id res chain seq x y z
N MET A 1 -9.99 19.81 20.79
CA MET A 1 -10.98 19.63 19.74
C MET A 1 -10.40 18.80 18.59
N GLY A 2 -11.05 17.70 18.26
CA GLY A 2 -10.56 16.81 17.22
C GLY A 2 -10.83 17.33 15.81
N THR A 3 -9.90 17.10 14.91
CA THR A 3 -10.10 17.28 13.47
C THR A 3 -10.31 15.90 12.85
N ILE A 4 -10.72 15.84 11.59
CA ILE A 4 -10.81 14.55 10.88
C ILE A 4 -9.45 13.85 10.82
N LEU A 5 -8.37 14.59 10.70
CA LEU A 5 -7.02 14.03 10.74
C LEU A 5 -6.69 13.42 12.10
N SER A 6 -7.07 14.08 13.19
CA SER A 6 -6.89 13.56 14.55
C SER A 6 -7.67 12.25 14.75
N GLU A 7 -8.88 12.18 14.25
CA GLU A 7 -9.73 10.97 14.33
C GLU A 7 -9.11 9.82 13.55
N ILE A 8 -8.66 10.07 12.33
CA ILE A 8 -8.00 9.07 11.48
C ILE A 8 -6.72 8.58 12.15
N ALA A 9 -5.92 9.50 12.69
CA ALA A 9 -4.67 9.17 13.39
C ALA A 9 -4.93 8.28 14.63
N ALA A 10 -5.96 8.60 15.42
CA ALA A 10 -6.33 7.81 16.59
C ALA A 10 -6.75 6.39 16.21
N LYS A 11 -7.59 6.24 15.20
CA LYS A 11 -8.03 4.93 14.71
C LYS A 11 -6.88 4.13 14.10
N THR A 12 -5.99 4.80 13.40
CA THR A 12 -4.79 4.15 12.85
C THR A 12 -3.90 3.62 13.96
N LYS A 13 -3.71 4.39 15.02
CA LYS A 13 -2.93 3.97 16.19
C LYS A 13 -3.51 2.70 16.83
N GLU A 14 -4.81 2.67 17.07
CA GLU A 14 -5.50 1.49 17.60
C GLU A 14 -5.29 0.27 16.71
N ARG A 15 -5.46 0.44 15.41
CA ARG A 15 -5.30 -0.63 14.43
C ARG A 15 -3.87 -1.15 14.40
N ILE A 16 -2.88 -0.27 14.49
CA ILE A 16 -1.46 -0.65 14.52
C ILE A 16 -1.15 -1.44 15.79
N GLU A 17 -1.63 -0.98 16.95
CA GLU A 17 -1.43 -1.70 18.21
C GLU A 17 -2.04 -3.10 18.16
N HIS A 18 -3.22 -3.24 17.58
CA HIS A 18 -3.84 -4.54 17.36
C HIS A 18 -2.99 -5.44 16.44
N ARG A 19 -2.54 -4.90 15.31
CA ARG A 19 -1.71 -5.64 14.36
C ARG A 19 -0.35 -6.05 14.93
N LYS A 20 0.26 -5.23 15.77
CA LYS A 20 1.52 -5.56 16.45
C LYS A 20 1.38 -6.79 17.36
N ARG A 21 0.19 -7.01 17.93
CA ARG A 21 -0.08 -8.20 18.72
C ARG A 21 -0.17 -9.45 17.87
N GLU A 22 -0.75 -9.35 16.69
CA GLU A 22 -0.87 -10.45 15.74
C GLU A 22 0.44 -10.75 15.02
N VAL A 23 1.11 -9.69 14.55
CA VAL A 23 2.37 -9.78 13.82
C VAL A 23 3.37 -8.81 14.44
N PRO A 24 4.16 -9.26 15.42
CA PRO A 24 5.18 -8.43 16.05
C PRO A 24 6.23 -7.91 15.05
N VAL A 25 6.81 -6.75 15.36
CA VAL A 25 7.85 -6.14 14.52
C VAL A 25 9.01 -7.11 14.27
N LEU A 26 9.39 -7.90 15.28
CA LEU A 26 10.46 -8.89 15.14
C LEU A 26 10.15 -9.89 14.04
N LEU A 27 8.90 -10.37 13.95
CA LEU A 27 8.47 -11.29 12.91
C LEU A 27 8.52 -10.64 11.53
N LEU A 28 8.16 -9.37 11.41
CA LEU A 28 8.29 -8.63 10.15
C LEU A 28 9.74 -8.53 9.71
N LYS A 29 10.65 -8.25 10.65
CA LYS A 29 12.09 -8.19 10.36
C LYS A 29 12.63 -9.55 9.89
N GLU A 30 12.17 -10.63 10.50
CA GLU A 30 12.55 -12.00 10.08
C GLU A 30 12.08 -12.28 8.65
N ARG A 31 10.83 -11.95 8.33
CA ARG A 31 10.27 -12.11 6.98
C ARG A 31 11.02 -11.29 5.95
N ILE A 32 11.43 -10.07 6.30
CA ILE A 32 12.24 -9.23 5.42
C ILE A 32 13.61 -9.89 5.16
N ALA A 33 14.25 -10.39 6.21
CA ALA A 33 15.54 -11.06 6.09
C ALA A 33 15.46 -12.32 5.20
N GLU A 34 14.40 -13.12 5.34
CA GLU A 34 14.16 -14.30 4.51
C GLU A 34 14.02 -13.95 3.03
N ARG A 35 13.52 -12.75 2.72
CA ARG A 35 13.30 -12.28 1.35
C ARG A 35 14.44 -11.41 0.82
N ALA A 36 15.52 -11.29 1.57
CA ALA A 36 16.68 -10.52 1.14
C ALA A 36 17.27 -11.11 -0.15
N GLY A 37 17.49 -10.26 -1.15
CA GLY A 37 18.01 -10.66 -2.45
C GLY A 37 16.97 -11.12 -3.47
N GLU A 38 15.71 -11.32 -3.08
CA GLU A 38 14.64 -11.69 -4.02
C GLU A 38 14.26 -10.55 -4.97
N LYS A 39 14.48 -9.32 -4.53
CA LYS A 39 14.11 -8.12 -5.30
C LYS A 39 15.28 -7.18 -5.44
N GLU A 40 15.33 -6.50 -6.57
CA GLU A 40 16.26 -5.42 -6.79
C GLU A 40 15.99 -4.28 -5.80
N PRO A 41 17.02 -3.75 -5.10
CA PRO A 41 16.82 -2.66 -4.15
C PRO A 41 16.43 -1.37 -4.86
N PHE A 42 15.63 -0.53 -4.19
CA PHE A 42 15.20 0.78 -4.68
C PHE A 42 14.44 0.74 -6.01
N LEU A 43 13.70 -0.33 -6.26
CA LEU A 43 12.97 -0.51 -7.51
C LEU A 43 11.92 0.58 -7.73
N PHE A 44 11.23 1.01 -6.68
CA PHE A 44 10.25 2.10 -6.75
C PHE A 44 10.88 3.39 -7.27
N GLU A 45 11.98 3.81 -6.67
CA GLU A 45 12.73 4.99 -7.08
C GLU A 45 13.24 4.86 -8.52
N LYS A 46 13.81 3.72 -8.85
CA LYS A 46 14.34 3.44 -10.19
C LYS A 46 13.26 3.52 -11.26
N ASN A 47 12.09 2.95 -10.99
CA ASN A 47 10.97 2.99 -11.95
C ASN A 47 10.46 4.42 -12.17
N LEU A 48 10.43 5.24 -11.12
CA LEU A 48 10.01 6.63 -11.24
C LEU A 48 11.03 7.51 -11.96
N LYS A 49 12.29 7.12 -11.99
CA LYS A 49 13.36 7.84 -12.68
C LYS A 49 13.50 7.50 -14.17
N GLN A 50 12.73 6.55 -14.67
CA GLN A 50 12.76 6.21 -16.10
C GLN A 50 12.36 7.41 -16.95
N PRO A 51 12.94 7.54 -18.18
CA PRO A 51 12.58 8.64 -19.10
C PRO A 51 11.08 8.62 -19.42
N GLY A 52 10.51 9.81 -19.60
CA GLY A 52 9.11 9.98 -19.93
C GLY A 52 8.22 10.09 -18.69
N LEU A 53 6.93 9.87 -18.90
CA LEU A 53 5.95 9.92 -17.83
C LEU A 53 5.96 8.64 -17.01
N SER A 54 5.86 8.80 -15.70
CA SER A 54 5.68 7.69 -14.78
C SER A 54 4.28 7.77 -14.16
N PHE A 55 3.63 6.62 -14.00
CA PHE A 55 2.29 6.54 -13.43
C PHE A 55 2.33 5.73 -12.14
N ILE A 56 1.79 6.32 -11.07
CA ILE A 56 1.52 5.60 -9.83
C ILE A 56 0.01 5.33 -9.83
N CYS A 57 -0.36 4.06 -9.93
CA CYS A 57 -1.76 3.65 -9.95
C CYS A 57 -2.17 3.17 -8.57
N GLU A 58 -3.32 3.63 -8.09
CA GLU A 58 -3.78 3.35 -6.74
C GLU A 58 -4.86 2.26 -6.71
N VAL A 59 -4.69 1.30 -5.80
CA VAL A 59 -5.70 0.28 -5.50
C VAL A 59 -6.41 0.71 -4.22
N LYS A 60 -7.69 1.06 -4.36
CA LYS A 60 -8.47 1.68 -3.29
C LYS A 60 -9.93 1.21 -3.33
N LYS A 61 -10.40 0.60 -2.23
CA LYS A 61 -11.77 0.11 -2.11
C LYS A 61 -12.76 1.22 -1.76
N ALA A 62 -12.37 2.12 -0.85
CA ALA A 62 -13.24 3.12 -0.29
C ALA A 62 -12.51 4.42 0.03
N SER A 63 -13.25 5.52 0.15
CA SER A 63 -12.70 6.80 0.58
C SER A 63 -13.67 7.51 1.51
N PRO A 64 -13.21 8.47 2.35
CA PRO A 64 -14.09 9.24 3.22
C PRO A 64 -15.16 10.02 2.44
N SER A 65 -14.82 10.52 1.26
CA SER A 65 -15.73 11.35 0.45
C SER A 65 -16.73 10.54 -0.38
N LYS A 66 -16.34 9.35 -0.83
CA LYS A 66 -17.17 8.53 -1.74
C LYS A 66 -17.64 7.20 -1.14
N GLY A 67 -17.22 6.89 0.09
CA GLY A 67 -17.55 5.63 0.73
C GLY A 67 -16.95 4.45 -0.02
N VAL A 68 -17.65 3.33 -0.04
CA VAL A 68 -17.22 2.12 -0.77
C VAL A 68 -17.37 2.36 -2.26
N ILE A 69 -16.26 2.31 -2.99
CA ILE A 69 -16.22 2.55 -4.43
C ILE A 69 -16.69 1.31 -5.18
N LEU A 70 -16.34 0.13 -4.68
CA LEU A 70 -16.68 -1.15 -5.29
C LEU A 70 -16.95 -2.18 -4.19
N GLU A 71 -18.16 -2.76 -4.16
CA GLU A 71 -18.56 -3.75 -3.15
C GLU A 71 -17.70 -5.02 -3.22
N THR A 72 -17.55 -5.58 -4.41
CA THR A 72 -16.61 -6.67 -4.64
C THR A 72 -15.30 -6.06 -5.12
N PHE A 73 -14.24 -6.24 -4.33
CA PHE A 73 -12.97 -5.58 -4.60
C PHE A 73 -11.88 -6.59 -4.99
N PRO A 74 -11.75 -6.90 -6.29
CA PRO A 74 -10.73 -7.80 -6.78
C PRO A 74 -9.36 -7.10 -6.88
N TYR A 75 -8.80 -6.73 -5.74
CA TYR A 75 -7.61 -5.88 -5.67
C TYR A 75 -6.38 -6.47 -6.38
N LEU A 76 -6.21 -7.78 -6.33
CA LEU A 76 -5.09 -8.43 -7.03
C LEU A 76 -5.22 -8.33 -8.55
N ASP A 77 -6.42 -8.53 -9.06
CA ASP A 77 -6.69 -8.42 -10.50
C ASP A 77 -6.51 -6.99 -10.98
N ILE A 78 -6.97 -6.01 -10.19
CA ILE A 78 -6.77 -4.59 -10.49
C ILE A 78 -5.28 -4.26 -10.53
N ALA A 79 -4.51 -4.70 -9.55
CA ALA A 79 -3.06 -4.48 -9.50
C ALA A 79 -2.35 -5.10 -10.72
N ARG A 80 -2.74 -6.30 -11.11
CA ARG A 80 -2.19 -6.97 -12.30
C ARG A 80 -2.52 -6.22 -13.58
N GLU A 81 -3.74 -5.69 -13.70
CA GLU A 81 -4.13 -4.88 -14.85
C GLU A 81 -3.31 -3.58 -14.93
N TYR A 82 -3.06 -2.92 -13.80
CA TYR A 82 -2.19 -1.76 -13.74
C TYR A 82 -0.78 -2.10 -14.21
N GLU A 83 -0.23 -3.22 -13.75
CA GLU A 83 1.10 -3.66 -14.16
C GLU A 83 1.16 -3.93 -15.66
N LYS A 84 0.18 -4.63 -16.21
CA LYS A 84 0.09 -4.90 -17.65
C LYS A 84 -0.04 -3.63 -18.48
N ALA A 85 -0.74 -2.63 -17.95
CA ALA A 85 -0.92 -1.33 -18.63
C ALA A 85 0.34 -0.45 -18.57
N GLY A 86 1.37 -0.86 -17.84
CA GLY A 86 2.64 -0.16 -17.77
C GLY A 86 2.79 0.79 -16.58
N ALA A 87 2.03 0.59 -15.51
CA ALA A 87 2.21 1.39 -14.29
C ALA A 87 3.66 1.28 -13.79
N SER A 88 4.23 2.41 -13.40
CA SER A 88 5.59 2.47 -12.85
C SER A 88 5.63 2.01 -11.40
N ALA A 89 4.55 2.23 -10.68
CA ALA A 89 4.38 1.84 -9.30
C ALA A 89 2.89 1.68 -8.96
N ILE A 90 2.61 0.95 -7.87
CA ILE A 90 1.24 0.72 -7.40
C ILE A 90 1.16 1.15 -5.95
N SER A 91 0.18 1.98 -5.63
CA SER A 91 -0.14 2.39 -4.27
C SER A 91 -1.32 1.56 -3.77
N CYS A 92 -1.18 0.96 -2.61
CA CYS A 92 -2.24 0.14 -2.00
C CYS A 92 -2.77 0.81 -0.74
N LEU A 93 -4.07 1.04 -0.71
CA LEU A 93 -4.76 1.61 0.44
C LEU A 93 -5.74 0.62 1.10
#